data_99f297f75c2c05328013c7f30c8a0526
#
_entry.id   99f297f75c2c05328013c7f30c8a0526
#
_cell.length_a   1.000
_cell.length_b   1.000
_cell.length_c   1.000
_cell.angle_alpha   90.00
_cell.angle_beta   90.00
_cell.angle_gamma   90.00
#
_symmetry.space_group_name_H-M   'P 1'
#
loop_
_entity.id
_entity.type
_entity.pdbx_description
1 polymer ?
#
loop_
_entity_poly.entity_id
_entity_poly.type
_entity_poly.pdbx_seq_one_letter_code
_entity_poly.pdbx_strand_id
1 'polypeptide(L)'
;MNFEKYPFEKLNELLKDITPNSNFKPSSLTIGEPQFDTPTFIQEELKNETSLLNKYPKSAGEVYLKEAMIGFVQKRFNVSLVQDEIIPVFGTREVLFNLPQFLLFDVECPTMAFTNPFYQIYEGAATASRAKTIHLDLNEENNFLPVIDDEQLQQCNVVILNFPNNPTSSTITKEELVKWVKKSLEYGFILINDECYSELYFDEEKKPVSLLEASIEAGNPSFRNILVLNSISKRSSAPGLRSGFIAGDKRILKEYMKYRTYVGCALPLPLQKTAALAWSEESHVQEFRDIYKENFKIAKEILDIKIPDATFYIWMKVDDELKFTKELFKEKNIKVLPGSYLGRNGIGVDYVRIALVENATKTKEVLTRLKDFMKEYK
;
A
#
# COMPACT_ATOMS: atom_id res chain seq x y z
N MET A 1 -20.34 -14.54 5.89
CA MET A 1 -19.65 -13.30 5.53
C MET A 1 -20.02 -12.96 4.11
N ASN A 2 -20.35 -11.71 3.84
CA ASN A 2 -20.65 -11.25 2.49
C ASN A 2 -19.59 -10.20 2.13
N PHE A 3 -18.57 -10.62 1.39
CA PHE A 3 -17.53 -9.73 0.90
C PHE A 3 -17.98 -9.05 -0.40
N GLU A 4 -17.67 -7.77 -0.53
CA GLU A 4 -17.83 -7.06 -1.79
C GLU A 4 -16.95 -7.67 -2.89
N LYS A 5 -17.43 -7.61 -4.13
CA LYS A 5 -16.62 -8.01 -5.29
C LYS A 5 -15.35 -7.19 -5.37
N TYR A 6 -14.25 -7.85 -5.64
CA TYR A 6 -12.97 -7.18 -5.77
C TYR A 6 -12.95 -6.23 -6.98
N PRO A 7 -12.27 -5.07 -6.93
CA PRO A 7 -12.27 -4.09 -8.01
C PRO A 7 -11.92 -4.65 -9.40
N PHE A 8 -11.01 -5.61 -9.45
CA PHE A 8 -10.64 -6.26 -10.72
C PHE A 8 -11.73 -7.19 -11.26
N GLU A 9 -12.54 -7.80 -10.41
CA GLU A 9 -13.70 -8.58 -10.83
C GLU A 9 -14.77 -7.64 -11.40
N LYS A 10 -15.04 -6.51 -10.72
CA LYS A 10 -15.95 -5.46 -11.21
C LYS A 10 -15.48 -4.92 -12.57
N LEU A 11 -14.16 -4.68 -12.74
CA LEU A 11 -13.60 -4.23 -14.01
C LEU A 11 -13.74 -5.28 -15.12
N ASN A 12 -13.50 -6.54 -14.82
CA ASN A 12 -13.67 -7.62 -15.79
C ASN A 12 -15.14 -7.74 -16.23
N GLU A 13 -16.09 -7.59 -15.31
CA GLU A 13 -17.53 -7.57 -15.63
C GLU A 13 -17.88 -6.34 -16.47
N LEU A 14 -17.34 -5.18 -16.18
CA LEU A 14 -17.57 -3.94 -16.94
C LEU A 14 -17.12 -4.07 -18.41
N LEU A 15 -16.05 -4.80 -18.66
CA LEU A 15 -15.39 -4.89 -19.97
C LEU A 15 -15.72 -6.19 -20.76
N LYS A 16 -16.41 -7.16 -20.15
CA LYS A 16 -16.60 -8.51 -20.70
C LYS A 16 -17.19 -8.57 -22.11
N ASP A 17 -18.13 -7.67 -22.42
CA ASP A 17 -18.87 -7.64 -23.71
C ASP A 17 -18.27 -6.63 -24.70
N ILE A 18 -17.10 -6.05 -24.40
CA ILE A 18 -16.44 -5.05 -25.24
C ILE A 18 -15.29 -5.69 -26.00
N THR A 19 -15.35 -5.63 -27.32
CA THR A 19 -14.25 -6.02 -28.19
C THR A 19 -13.32 -4.83 -28.37
N PRO A 20 -12.06 -4.90 -27.94
CA PRO A 20 -11.10 -3.80 -28.09
C PRO A 20 -10.61 -3.68 -29.53
N ASN A 21 -10.17 -2.49 -29.92
CA ASN A 21 -9.56 -2.24 -31.23
C ASN A 21 -8.27 -3.08 -31.41
N SER A 22 -8.30 -4.03 -32.33
CA SER A 22 -7.21 -4.96 -32.61
C SER A 22 -5.95 -4.30 -33.24
N ASN A 23 -6.07 -3.06 -33.70
CA ASN A 23 -4.92 -2.31 -34.22
C ASN A 23 -3.94 -1.91 -33.11
N PHE A 24 -4.35 -1.97 -31.87
CA PHE A 24 -3.51 -1.66 -30.72
C PHE A 24 -3.19 -2.90 -29.88
N LYS A 25 -1.93 -3.03 -29.47
CA LYS A 25 -1.55 -4.05 -28.48
C LYS A 25 -2.22 -3.76 -27.14
N PRO A 26 -2.67 -4.81 -26.42
CA PRO A 26 -3.25 -4.67 -25.10
C PRO A 26 -2.29 -3.93 -24.14
N SER A 27 -2.82 -3.00 -23.35
CA SER A 27 -2.06 -2.31 -22.31
C SER A 27 -2.91 -2.22 -21.04
N SER A 28 -2.32 -2.57 -19.90
CA SER A 28 -3.00 -2.52 -18.60
C SER A 28 -2.28 -1.55 -17.68
N LEU A 29 -2.99 -0.51 -17.29
CA LEU A 29 -2.55 0.48 -16.32
C LEU A 29 -3.30 0.32 -14.97
N THR A 30 -3.84 -0.89 -14.72
CA THR A 30 -4.74 -1.14 -13.60
C THR A 30 -4.04 -1.65 -12.35
N ILE A 31 -3.06 -2.55 -12.52
CA ILE A 31 -2.43 -3.29 -11.42
C ILE A 31 -1.19 -2.53 -10.95
N GLY A 32 -1.16 -2.20 -9.66
CA GLY A 32 0.02 -1.62 -9.01
C GLY A 32 1.07 -2.68 -8.67
N GLU A 33 1.53 -3.40 -9.67
CA GLU A 33 2.60 -4.39 -9.59
C GLU A 33 3.72 -3.98 -10.53
N PRO A 34 4.94 -3.77 -10.00
CA PRO A 34 6.10 -3.46 -10.84
C PRO A 34 6.27 -4.48 -11.97
N GLN A 35 6.46 -4.01 -13.19
CA GLN A 35 6.65 -4.85 -14.39
C GLN A 35 8.13 -4.94 -14.77
N PHE A 36 9.02 -4.76 -13.79
CA PHE A 36 10.46 -4.91 -13.93
C PHE A 36 10.90 -6.26 -13.37
N ASP A 37 11.98 -6.78 -13.91
CA ASP A 37 12.59 -7.99 -13.35
C ASP A 37 13.01 -7.75 -11.89
N THR A 38 12.81 -8.75 -11.06
CA THR A 38 13.39 -8.76 -9.73
C THR A 38 14.92 -8.70 -9.84
N PRO A 39 15.62 -7.87 -9.05
CA PRO A 39 17.07 -7.74 -9.12
C PRO A 39 17.80 -9.08 -9.09
N THR A 40 18.84 -9.22 -9.91
CA THR A 40 19.57 -10.49 -10.11
C THR A 40 20.13 -11.04 -8.79
N PHE A 41 20.66 -10.18 -7.93
CA PHE A 41 21.19 -10.61 -6.63
C PHE A 41 20.12 -11.26 -5.73
N ILE A 42 18.85 -10.81 -5.79
CA ILE A 42 17.72 -11.43 -5.07
C ILE A 42 17.43 -12.81 -5.65
N GLN A 43 17.45 -12.95 -6.98
CA GLN A 43 17.20 -14.23 -7.64
C GLN A 43 18.33 -15.24 -7.35
N GLU A 44 19.58 -14.80 -7.35
CA GLU A 44 20.76 -15.62 -7.05
C GLU A 44 20.73 -16.09 -5.59
N GLU A 45 20.46 -15.19 -4.65
CA GLU A 45 20.36 -15.56 -3.23
C GLU A 45 19.27 -16.62 -3.01
N LEU A 46 18.09 -16.46 -3.64
CA LEU A 46 17.04 -17.46 -3.55
C LEU A 46 17.49 -18.84 -4.06
N LYS A 47 18.25 -18.89 -5.15
CA LYS A 47 18.81 -20.15 -5.69
C LYS A 47 19.79 -20.78 -4.71
N ASN A 48 20.65 -19.96 -4.08
CA ASN A 48 21.66 -20.44 -3.14
C ASN A 48 21.05 -21.04 -1.87
N GLU A 49 19.93 -20.50 -1.41
CA GLU A 49 19.31 -20.85 -0.13
C GLU A 49 18.24 -21.96 -0.23
N THR A 50 18.04 -22.56 -1.41
CA THR A 50 17.03 -23.62 -1.64
C THR A 50 17.19 -24.85 -0.75
N SER A 51 18.41 -25.13 -0.27
CA SER A 51 18.67 -26.24 0.67
C SER A 51 17.94 -26.11 2.00
N LEU A 52 17.54 -24.89 2.38
CA LEU A 52 16.80 -24.61 3.62
C LEU A 52 15.32 -25.05 3.57
N LEU A 53 14.82 -25.52 2.41
CA LEU A 53 13.47 -26.08 2.29
C LEU A 53 13.24 -27.32 3.16
N ASN A 54 14.29 -27.96 3.66
CA ASN A 54 14.20 -29.11 4.55
C ASN A 54 13.90 -28.78 6.03
N LYS A 55 13.66 -27.50 6.38
CA LYS A 55 13.44 -27.05 7.77
C LYS A 55 12.19 -26.18 7.87
N TYR A 56 11.50 -26.32 9.00
CA TYR A 56 10.41 -25.43 9.34
C TYR A 56 10.95 -24.05 9.76
N PRO A 57 10.34 -22.95 9.27
CA PRO A 57 10.66 -21.62 9.73
C PRO A 57 10.01 -21.32 11.07
N LYS A 58 10.59 -20.41 11.85
CA LYS A 58 9.91 -19.84 13.03
C LYS A 58 8.80 -18.89 12.59
N SER A 59 7.64 -19.00 13.21
CA SER A 59 6.51 -18.09 12.97
C SER A 59 6.85 -16.63 13.28
N ALA A 60 7.74 -16.39 14.27
CA ALA A 60 8.22 -15.05 14.63
C ALA A 60 9.26 -14.48 13.66
N GLY A 61 9.67 -15.25 12.65
CA GLY A 61 10.80 -14.91 11.77
C GLY A 61 12.16 -15.19 12.41
N GLU A 62 13.18 -15.34 11.59
CA GLU A 62 14.54 -15.54 12.05
C GLU A 62 15.19 -14.21 12.45
N VAL A 63 16.16 -14.27 13.37
CA VAL A 63 16.83 -13.07 13.92
C VAL A 63 17.47 -12.23 12.83
N TYR A 64 18.16 -12.86 11.87
CA TYR A 64 18.83 -12.15 10.78
C TYR A 64 17.84 -11.33 9.90
N LEU A 65 16.60 -11.82 9.71
CA LEU A 65 15.60 -11.09 8.96
C LEU A 65 15.07 -9.88 9.76
N LYS A 66 14.82 -10.07 11.06
CA LYS A 66 14.45 -8.97 11.95
C LYS A 66 15.52 -7.89 11.99
N GLU A 67 16.79 -8.29 12.12
CA GLU A 67 17.95 -7.36 12.13
C GLU A 67 18.04 -6.54 10.84
N ALA A 68 17.83 -7.17 9.68
CA ALA A 68 17.80 -6.48 8.40
C ALA A 68 16.66 -5.45 8.33
N MET A 69 15.45 -5.81 8.80
CA MET A 69 14.29 -4.91 8.85
C MET A 69 14.49 -3.77 9.86
N ILE A 70 15.04 -4.05 11.04
CA ILE A 70 15.41 -3.04 12.05
C ILE A 70 16.45 -2.07 11.46
N GLY A 71 17.47 -2.60 10.77
CA GLY A 71 18.49 -1.80 10.09
C GLY A 71 17.90 -0.88 9.02
N PHE A 72 16.93 -1.38 8.25
CA PHE A 72 16.19 -0.55 7.30
C PHE A 72 15.43 0.58 8.01
N VAL A 73 14.67 0.29 9.06
CA VAL A 73 13.90 1.30 9.81
C VAL A 73 14.83 2.35 10.42
N GLN A 74 15.94 1.91 11.00
CA GLN A 74 16.96 2.83 11.58
C GLN A 74 17.57 3.74 10.51
N LYS A 75 17.97 3.17 9.38
CA LYS A 75 18.62 3.92 8.30
C LYS A 75 17.65 4.90 7.62
N ARG A 76 16.42 4.45 7.40
CA ARG A 76 15.43 5.19 6.61
C ARG A 76 14.68 6.26 7.41
N PHE A 77 14.30 5.95 8.64
CA PHE A 77 13.43 6.76 9.48
C PHE A 77 14.11 7.26 10.75
N ASN A 78 15.39 6.92 10.97
CA ASN A 78 16.12 7.24 12.19
C ASN A 78 15.41 6.78 13.49
N VAL A 79 14.73 5.64 13.42
CA VAL A 79 14.00 5.03 14.53
C VAL A 79 14.67 3.74 14.95
N SER A 80 15.05 3.64 16.24
CA SER A 80 15.63 2.43 16.82
C SER A 80 14.53 1.52 17.34
N LEU A 81 14.46 0.30 16.81
CA LEU A 81 13.54 -0.75 17.26
C LEU A 81 14.30 -1.87 17.96
N VAL A 82 13.66 -2.52 18.91
CA VAL A 82 14.13 -3.78 19.49
C VAL A 82 13.40 -4.97 18.84
N GLN A 83 13.94 -6.18 19.04
CA GLN A 83 13.43 -7.42 18.41
C GLN A 83 11.94 -7.70 18.67
N ASP A 84 11.41 -7.22 19.81
CA ASP A 84 10.02 -7.41 20.22
C ASP A 84 9.07 -6.35 19.63
N GLU A 85 9.61 -5.32 19.00
CA GLU A 85 8.86 -4.24 18.36
C GLU A 85 8.69 -4.44 16.85
N ILE A 86 9.07 -5.62 16.33
CA ILE A 86 8.94 -5.95 14.92
C ILE A 86 8.66 -7.44 14.70
N ILE A 87 7.77 -7.73 13.75
CA ILE A 87 7.45 -9.10 13.30
C ILE A 87 7.52 -9.15 11.78
N PRO A 88 8.37 -10.00 11.20
CA PRO A 88 8.31 -10.34 9.78
C PRO A 88 6.99 -10.99 9.41
N VAL A 89 6.43 -10.60 8.26
CA VAL A 89 5.11 -11.07 7.82
C VAL A 89 5.14 -11.58 6.37
N PHE A 90 4.18 -12.42 6.00
CA PHE A 90 4.04 -12.99 4.64
C PHE A 90 3.41 -11.98 3.67
N GLY A 91 4.02 -10.79 3.59
CA GLY A 91 3.46 -9.61 2.94
C GLY A 91 2.38 -8.95 3.80
N THR A 92 2.20 -7.64 3.62
CA THR A 92 1.32 -6.84 4.49
C THR A 92 -0.16 -7.19 4.38
N ARG A 93 -0.61 -7.76 3.22
CA ARG A 93 -2.01 -8.19 3.04
C ARG A 93 -2.46 -9.18 4.11
N GLU A 94 -1.62 -10.11 4.50
CA GLU A 94 -1.91 -11.10 5.55
C GLU A 94 -2.28 -10.39 6.85
N VAL A 95 -1.43 -9.47 7.29
CA VAL A 95 -1.61 -8.74 8.54
C VAL A 95 -2.80 -7.80 8.47
N LEU A 96 -2.94 -7.05 7.39
CA LEU A 96 -4.06 -6.14 7.18
C LEU A 96 -5.42 -6.83 7.26
N PHE A 97 -5.46 -8.12 6.92
CA PHE A 97 -6.69 -8.90 7.02
C PHE A 97 -6.88 -9.52 8.41
N ASN A 98 -5.86 -10.14 8.99
CA ASN A 98 -6.05 -10.92 10.21
C ASN A 98 -5.78 -10.16 11.52
N LEU A 99 -5.00 -9.08 11.51
CA LEU A 99 -4.75 -8.26 12.70
C LEU A 99 -6.03 -7.60 13.25
N PRO A 100 -6.90 -6.97 12.43
CA PRO A 100 -8.17 -6.46 12.93
C PRO A 100 -9.05 -7.55 13.57
N GLN A 101 -9.08 -8.77 13.02
CA GLN A 101 -9.83 -9.88 13.60
C GLN A 101 -9.30 -10.24 14.99
N PHE A 102 -7.98 -10.22 15.18
CA PHE A 102 -7.36 -10.43 16.49
C PHE A 102 -7.68 -9.28 17.46
N LEU A 103 -7.50 -8.02 17.02
CA LEU A 103 -7.69 -6.85 17.87
C LEU A 103 -9.12 -6.65 18.33
N LEU A 104 -10.08 -7.05 17.52
CA LEU A 104 -11.50 -6.80 17.70
C LEU A 104 -12.29 -8.02 18.19
N PHE A 105 -11.61 -9.15 18.45
CA PHE A 105 -12.25 -10.42 18.77
C PHE A 105 -13.19 -10.33 19.98
N ASP A 106 -12.75 -9.69 21.06
CA ASP A 106 -13.50 -9.55 22.32
C ASP A 106 -14.23 -8.19 22.44
N VAL A 107 -14.30 -7.40 21.35
CA VAL A 107 -15.01 -6.12 21.35
C VAL A 107 -16.46 -6.34 20.96
N GLU A 108 -17.41 -5.94 21.81
CA GLU A 108 -18.85 -6.20 21.61
C GLU A 108 -19.41 -5.49 20.38
N CYS A 109 -19.06 -4.22 20.18
CA CYS A 109 -19.52 -3.39 19.04
C CYS A 109 -18.29 -2.77 18.32
N PRO A 110 -17.47 -3.58 17.62
CA PRO A 110 -16.23 -3.08 17.06
C PRO A 110 -16.47 -2.05 15.96
N THR A 111 -15.63 -1.02 15.94
CA THR A 111 -15.64 0.03 14.91
C THR A 111 -14.24 0.23 14.35
N MET A 112 -14.13 0.19 13.03
CA MET A 112 -12.92 0.47 12.27
C MET A 112 -13.10 1.72 11.41
N ALA A 113 -12.12 2.63 11.46
CA ALA A 113 -12.01 3.71 10.49
C ALA A 113 -10.85 3.46 9.53
N PHE A 114 -11.00 3.82 8.26
CA PHE A 114 -9.91 3.78 7.28
C PHE A 114 -10.12 4.80 6.18
N THR A 115 -9.02 5.19 5.51
CA THR A 115 -9.03 6.14 4.40
C THR A 115 -9.95 5.66 3.27
N ASN A 116 -10.66 6.59 2.61
CA ASN A 116 -11.57 6.35 1.50
C ASN A 116 -11.27 7.38 0.38
N PRO A 117 -10.80 6.97 -0.81
CA PRO A 117 -10.70 5.59 -1.31
C PRO A 117 -9.62 4.78 -0.60
N PHE A 118 -9.67 3.45 -0.75
CA PHE A 118 -8.88 2.51 0.06
C PHE A 118 -8.42 1.26 -0.70
N TYR A 119 -7.50 0.55 -0.07
CA TYR A 119 -7.17 -0.82 -0.46
C TYR A 119 -8.22 -1.78 0.13
N GLN A 120 -8.91 -2.54 -0.72
CA GLN A 120 -10.11 -3.33 -0.38
C GLN A 120 -9.92 -4.34 0.75
N ILE A 121 -8.69 -4.64 1.11
CA ILE A 121 -8.40 -5.51 2.24
C ILE A 121 -8.89 -4.93 3.57
N TYR A 122 -8.93 -3.59 3.72
CA TYR A 122 -9.39 -2.94 4.95
C TYR A 122 -10.88 -3.20 5.19
N GLU A 123 -11.70 -3.04 4.15
CA GLU A 123 -13.13 -3.34 4.21
C GLU A 123 -13.38 -4.85 4.41
N GLY A 124 -12.60 -5.70 3.74
CA GLY A 124 -12.64 -7.15 3.95
C GLY A 124 -12.32 -7.54 5.40
N ALA A 125 -11.32 -6.90 6.01
CA ALA A 125 -10.97 -7.11 7.41
C ALA A 125 -12.07 -6.63 8.36
N ALA A 126 -12.68 -5.48 8.10
CA ALA A 126 -13.82 -4.97 8.87
C ALA A 126 -15.02 -5.94 8.81
N THR A 127 -15.36 -6.43 7.61
CA THR A 127 -16.40 -7.45 7.41
C THR A 127 -16.11 -8.73 8.19
N ALA A 128 -14.84 -9.23 8.12
CA ALA A 128 -14.44 -10.43 8.83
C ALA A 128 -14.45 -10.26 10.36
N SER A 129 -14.20 -9.05 10.84
CA SER A 129 -14.23 -8.67 12.25
C SER A 129 -15.64 -8.25 12.76
N ARG A 130 -16.66 -8.23 11.88
CA ARG A 130 -17.99 -7.70 12.17
C ARG A 130 -17.99 -6.24 12.64
N ALA A 131 -16.97 -5.48 12.25
CA ALA A 131 -16.82 -4.09 12.65
C ALA A 131 -17.74 -3.16 11.84
N LYS A 132 -18.28 -2.15 12.50
CA LYS A 132 -18.82 -0.97 11.82
C LYS A 132 -17.68 -0.24 11.13
N THR A 133 -17.95 0.34 9.97
CA THR A 133 -16.95 1.10 9.21
C THR A 133 -17.24 2.59 9.26
N ILE A 134 -16.19 3.38 9.49
CA ILE A 134 -16.19 4.81 9.31
C ILE A 134 -15.16 5.13 8.22
N HIS A 135 -15.59 5.88 7.22
CA HIS A 135 -14.74 6.25 6.10
C HIS A 135 -14.10 7.62 6.35
N LEU A 136 -12.77 7.68 6.22
CA LEU A 136 -11.99 8.93 6.26
C LEU A 136 -11.82 9.40 4.82
N ASP A 137 -12.77 10.19 4.35
CA ASP A 137 -12.85 10.58 2.95
C ASP A 137 -11.66 11.46 2.55
N LEU A 138 -11.00 11.08 1.46
CA LEU A 138 -9.89 11.80 0.83
C LEU A 138 -10.38 12.40 -0.48
N ASN A 139 -10.54 13.70 -0.53
CA ASN A 139 -11.03 14.45 -1.68
C ASN A 139 -10.26 15.77 -1.88
N GLU A 140 -10.61 16.51 -2.92
CA GLU A 140 -9.96 17.80 -3.23
C GLU A 140 -10.18 18.85 -2.13
N GLU A 141 -11.33 18.83 -1.45
CA GLU A 141 -11.69 19.82 -0.41
C GLU A 141 -10.80 19.73 0.83
N ASN A 142 -10.36 18.51 1.17
CA ASN A 142 -9.44 18.29 2.28
C ASN A 142 -8.00 18.00 1.83
N ASN A 143 -7.65 18.33 0.59
CA ASN A 143 -6.33 18.06 0.01
C ASN A 143 -5.91 16.59 0.10
N PHE A 144 -6.86 15.68 -0.01
CA PHE A 144 -6.66 14.23 0.16
C PHE A 144 -6.01 13.82 1.49
N LEU A 145 -6.28 14.58 2.56
CA LEU A 145 -5.89 14.25 3.94
C LEU A 145 -7.10 13.75 4.73
N PRO A 146 -6.92 12.80 5.67
CA PRO A 146 -8.02 12.23 6.42
C PRO A 146 -8.57 13.24 7.45
N VAL A 147 -9.86 13.48 7.40
CA VAL A 147 -10.58 14.32 8.35
C VAL A 147 -11.67 13.51 9.03
N ILE A 148 -11.81 13.64 10.33
CA ILE A 148 -12.83 13.01 11.14
C ILE A 148 -13.12 13.89 12.37
N ASP A 149 -14.38 13.98 12.77
CA ASP A 149 -14.72 14.62 14.03
C ASP A 149 -14.38 13.74 15.24
N ASP A 150 -14.15 14.39 16.38
CA ASP A 150 -13.71 13.70 17.59
C ASP A 150 -14.79 12.77 18.17
N GLU A 151 -16.08 13.05 17.97
CA GLU A 151 -17.19 12.21 18.43
C GLU A 151 -17.18 10.84 17.69
N GLN A 152 -16.97 10.87 16.38
CA GLN A 152 -16.83 9.64 15.59
C GLN A 152 -15.54 8.91 15.93
N LEU A 153 -14.44 9.64 16.12
CA LEU A 153 -13.14 9.04 16.42
C LEU A 153 -13.10 8.32 17.77
N GLN A 154 -13.80 8.83 18.79
CA GLN A 154 -13.96 8.20 20.09
C GLN A 154 -14.64 6.83 20.03
N GLN A 155 -15.42 6.55 18.98
CA GLN A 155 -16.07 5.27 18.78
C GLN A 155 -15.15 4.23 18.14
N CYS A 156 -14.01 4.65 17.60
CA CYS A 156 -13.11 3.77 16.88
C CYS A 156 -12.28 2.89 17.83
N ASN A 157 -12.12 1.63 17.47
CA ASN A 157 -11.18 0.72 18.12
C ASN A 157 -9.87 0.62 17.31
N VAL A 158 -10.00 0.66 15.98
CA VAL A 158 -8.86 0.60 15.04
C VAL A 158 -9.04 1.67 13.97
N VAL A 159 -7.98 2.41 13.71
CA VAL A 159 -7.89 3.36 12.58
C VAL A 159 -6.76 2.95 11.67
N ILE A 160 -7.03 2.79 10.37
CA ILE A 160 -6.03 2.45 9.36
C ILE A 160 -5.86 3.66 8.43
N LEU A 161 -4.68 4.24 8.47
CA LEU A 161 -4.21 5.20 7.47
C LEU A 161 -3.40 4.45 6.41
N ASN A 162 -3.29 5.05 5.22
CA ASN A 162 -2.44 4.54 4.16
C ASN A 162 -1.73 5.73 3.51
N PHE A 163 -0.50 6.00 3.96
CA PHE A 163 0.32 7.07 3.41
C PHE A 163 1.77 6.60 3.23
N PRO A 164 2.33 6.82 2.02
CA PRO A 164 1.71 7.37 0.79
C PRO A 164 0.51 6.57 0.32
N ASN A 165 -0.54 7.28 -0.15
CA ASN A 165 -1.85 6.70 -0.38
C ASN A 165 -1.98 5.95 -1.72
N ASN A 166 -2.62 4.83 -1.69
CA ASN A 166 -3.19 4.15 -2.84
C ASN A 166 -4.73 4.27 -2.74
N PRO A 167 -5.40 4.98 -3.66
CA PRO A 167 -4.96 5.31 -5.02
C PRO A 167 -4.55 6.77 -5.26
N THR A 168 -4.75 7.69 -4.32
CA THR A 168 -4.68 9.15 -4.57
C THR A 168 -3.26 9.68 -4.73
N SER A 169 -2.23 8.91 -4.35
CA SER A 169 -0.82 9.31 -4.30
C SER A 169 -0.51 10.46 -3.34
N SER A 170 -1.47 10.82 -2.47
CA SER A 170 -1.24 11.82 -1.44
C SER A 170 -0.26 11.34 -0.39
N THR A 171 0.49 12.28 0.16
CA THR A 171 1.38 12.10 1.31
C THR A 171 0.83 12.85 2.51
N ILE A 172 1.30 12.49 3.69
CA ILE A 172 0.91 13.14 4.95
C ILE A 172 2.16 13.69 5.63
N THR A 173 2.05 14.85 6.27
CA THR A 173 3.20 15.45 6.97
C THR A 173 3.40 14.81 8.34
N LYS A 174 4.60 15.01 8.91
CA LYS A 174 4.90 14.53 10.26
C LYS A 174 3.99 15.18 11.30
N GLU A 175 3.74 16.46 11.17
CA GLU A 175 2.87 17.24 12.06
C GLU A 175 1.44 16.69 12.07
N GLU A 176 0.90 16.31 10.91
CA GLU A 176 -0.42 15.67 10.83
C GLU A 176 -0.41 14.29 11.48
N LEU A 177 0.61 13.46 11.22
CA LEU A 177 0.75 12.16 11.90
C LEU A 177 0.90 12.30 13.42
N VAL A 178 1.61 13.33 13.92
CA VAL A 178 1.70 13.64 15.36
C VAL A 178 0.33 13.92 15.96
N LYS A 179 -0.55 14.65 15.26
CA LYS A 179 -1.93 14.87 15.71
C LYS A 179 -2.70 13.55 15.83
N TRP A 180 -2.57 12.66 14.83
CA TRP A 180 -3.19 11.33 14.85
C TRP A 180 -2.67 10.46 15.99
N VAL A 181 -1.37 10.49 16.28
CA VAL A 181 -0.78 9.80 17.46
C VAL A 181 -1.38 10.31 18.75
N LYS A 182 -1.46 11.63 18.93
CA LYS A 182 -2.05 12.24 20.14
C LYS A 182 -3.51 11.82 20.32
N LYS A 183 -4.31 11.85 19.26
CA LYS A 183 -5.71 11.38 19.29
C LYS A 183 -5.81 9.88 19.62
N SER A 184 -4.91 9.03 19.08
CA SER A 184 -4.85 7.61 19.42
C SER A 184 -4.56 7.38 20.91
N LEU A 185 -3.67 8.18 21.50
CA LEU A 185 -3.36 8.09 22.94
C LEU A 185 -4.50 8.62 23.82
N GLU A 186 -5.19 9.66 23.37
CA GLU A 186 -6.31 10.30 24.08
C GLU A 186 -7.56 9.42 24.06
N TYR A 187 -7.95 8.89 22.89
CA TYR A 187 -9.20 8.13 22.72
C TYR A 187 -9.00 6.63 22.81
N GLY A 188 -7.76 6.13 22.82
CA GLY A 188 -7.43 4.73 23.09
C GLY A 188 -7.55 3.79 21.89
N PHE A 189 -7.82 4.27 20.67
CA PHE A 189 -7.83 3.43 19.49
C PHE A 189 -6.42 3.02 19.04
N ILE A 190 -6.31 1.89 18.35
CA ILE A 190 -5.06 1.46 17.72
C ILE A 190 -4.94 2.13 16.37
N LEU A 191 -3.85 2.87 16.15
CA LEU A 191 -3.54 3.56 14.90
C LEU A 191 -2.54 2.75 14.09
N ILE A 192 -2.90 2.43 12.85
CA ILE A 192 -2.08 1.68 11.90
C ILE A 192 -1.82 2.58 10.70
N ASN A 193 -0.56 2.67 10.23
CA ASN A 193 -0.25 3.24 8.91
C ASN A 193 0.31 2.15 7.98
N ASP A 194 -0.34 1.95 6.84
CA ASP A 194 0.17 1.11 5.75
C ASP A 194 1.15 1.93 4.90
N GLU A 195 2.45 1.72 5.14
CA GLU A 195 3.57 2.46 4.55
C GLU A 195 4.23 1.74 3.37
N CYS A 196 3.49 0.86 2.68
CA CYS A 196 4.03 0.04 1.59
C CYS A 196 4.61 0.82 0.41
N TYR A 197 4.32 2.12 0.31
CA TYR A 197 4.83 3.02 -0.73
C TYR A 197 5.88 4.01 -0.22
N SER A 198 6.36 3.90 1.02
CA SER A 198 7.30 4.83 1.63
C SER A 198 8.61 5.02 0.87
N GLU A 199 9.01 4.01 0.08
CA GLU A 199 10.26 4.05 -0.68
C GLU A 199 10.09 4.53 -2.14
N LEU A 200 8.87 4.82 -2.56
CA LEU A 200 8.57 5.31 -3.91
C LEU A 200 8.35 6.82 -3.89
N TYR A 201 9.39 7.58 -3.63
CA TYR A 201 9.41 9.05 -3.62
C TYR A 201 10.41 9.58 -4.67
N PHE A 202 10.27 10.85 -5.04
CA PHE A 202 11.02 11.43 -6.18
C PHE A 202 11.89 12.63 -5.80
N ASP A 203 11.75 13.10 -4.56
CA ASP A 203 12.48 14.23 -4.00
C ASP A 203 13.02 13.84 -2.61
N GLU A 204 14.33 13.93 -2.45
CA GLU A 204 15.00 13.60 -1.19
C GLU A 204 14.58 14.50 -0.02
N GLU A 205 14.13 15.73 -0.31
CA GLU A 205 13.63 16.66 0.70
C GLU A 205 12.17 16.39 1.10
N LYS A 206 11.46 15.57 0.31
CA LYS A 206 10.05 15.21 0.51
C LYS A 206 9.83 13.73 0.77
N LYS A 207 10.79 13.09 1.41
CA LYS A 207 10.66 11.68 1.78
C LYS A 207 9.42 11.45 2.63
N PRO A 208 8.60 10.44 2.32
CA PRO A 208 7.51 10.04 3.20
C PRO A 208 8.00 9.75 4.61
N VAL A 209 7.30 10.25 5.59
CA VAL A 209 7.58 10.04 7.01
C VAL A 209 6.89 8.78 7.51
N SER A 210 7.46 8.15 8.54
CA SER A 210 6.83 7.02 9.20
C SER A 210 6.00 7.47 10.41
N LEU A 211 4.91 6.75 10.68
CA LEU A 211 4.14 6.92 11.91
C LEU A 211 4.99 6.63 13.16
N LEU A 212 6.06 5.83 13.04
CA LEU A 212 7.02 5.61 14.13
C LEU A 212 7.80 6.89 14.47
N GLU A 213 8.25 7.66 13.47
CA GLU A 213 8.90 8.96 13.70
C GLU A 213 7.95 9.93 14.40
N ALA A 214 6.71 10.01 13.89
CA ALA A 214 5.68 10.86 14.47
C ALA A 214 5.32 10.45 15.92
N SER A 215 5.36 9.15 16.21
CA SER A 215 5.12 8.63 17.57
C SER A 215 6.18 9.11 18.56
N ILE A 216 7.46 9.06 18.17
CA ILE A 216 8.57 9.57 19.01
C ILE A 216 8.40 11.08 19.23
N GLU A 217 8.12 11.84 18.18
CA GLU A 217 7.93 13.30 18.26
C GLU A 217 6.71 13.69 19.10
N ALA A 218 5.66 12.85 19.09
CA ALA A 218 4.49 13.03 19.96
C ALA A 218 4.75 12.72 21.44
N GLY A 219 5.98 12.31 21.82
CA GLY A 219 6.34 11.90 23.17
C GLY A 219 5.94 10.46 23.52
N ASN A 220 5.74 9.62 22.51
CA ASN A 220 5.37 8.20 22.66
C ASN A 220 6.46 7.25 22.12
N PRO A 221 7.67 7.23 22.72
CA PRO A 221 8.79 6.41 22.25
C PRO A 221 8.58 4.91 22.45
N SER A 222 7.57 4.50 23.19
CA SER A 222 7.17 3.10 23.39
C SER A 222 6.17 2.63 22.32
N PHE A 223 5.82 3.46 21.36
CA PHE A 223 4.85 3.21 20.29
C PHE A 223 3.48 2.73 20.80
N ARG A 224 3.08 3.15 22.00
CA ARG A 224 1.79 2.73 22.57
C ARG A 224 0.66 3.01 21.58
N ASN A 225 -0.14 1.97 21.26
CA ASN A 225 -1.25 1.96 20.31
C ASN A 225 -0.86 2.23 18.85
N ILE A 226 0.42 2.28 18.51
CA ILE A 226 0.93 2.64 17.18
C ILE A 226 1.52 1.41 16.49
N LEU A 227 1.10 1.17 15.25
CA LEU A 227 1.62 0.10 14.40
C LEU A 227 1.86 0.62 12.97
N VAL A 228 2.93 0.17 12.36
CA VAL A 228 3.22 0.42 10.94
C VAL A 228 3.40 -0.89 10.19
N LEU A 229 3.06 -0.87 8.90
CA LEU A 229 3.33 -1.98 7.98
C LEU A 229 4.19 -1.50 6.84
N ASN A 230 5.15 -2.30 6.45
CA ASN A 230 5.98 -2.03 5.27
C ASN A 230 6.28 -3.32 4.49
N SER A 231 6.65 -3.20 3.21
CA SER A 231 6.83 -4.34 2.32
C SER A 231 7.91 -4.09 1.28
N ILE A 232 8.66 -5.13 0.91
CA ILE A 232 9.60 -5.07 -0.21
C ILE A 232 8.91 -5.15 -1.58
N SER A 233 7.61 -5.46 -1.62
CA SER A 233 6.89 -5.71 -2.88
C SER A 233 7.02 -4.57 -3.89
N LYS A 234 6.99 -3.32 -3.43
CA LYS A 234 7.06 -2.13 -4.28
C LYS A 234 8.47 -1.57 -4.36
N ARG A 235 9.16 -1.54 -3.23
CA ARG A 235 10.52 -1.06 -3.06
C ARG A 235 11.55 -1.87 -3.89
N SER A 236 11.39 -3.20 -3.96
CA SER A 236 12.40 -4.11 -4.54
C SER A 236 11.93 -4.86 -5.80
N SER A 237 10.79 -4.46 -6.40
CA SER A 237 10.18 -5.19 -7.52
C SER A 237 10.12 -6.71 -7.28
N ALA A 238 9.82 -7.13 -6.05
CA ALA A 238 9.83 -8.52 -5.62
C ALA A 238 8.52 -8.90 -4.87
N PRO A 239 7.33 -8.67 -5.48
CA PRO A 239 6.07 -8.98 -4.81
C PRO A 239 5.89 -10.47 -4.53
N GLY A 240 6.49 -11.34 -5.35
CA GLY A 240 6.48 -12.79 -5.20
C GLY A 240 7.30 -13.32 -4.02
N LEU A 241 8.26 -12.53 -3.50
CA LEU A 241 9.05 -12.90 -2.34
C LEU A 241 8.25 -12.88 -1.01
N ARG A 242 7.08 -12.25 -1.01
CA ARG A 242 6.13 -12.22 0.11
C ARG A 242 6.74 -11.73 1.43
N SER A 243 7.62 -10.75 1.42
CA SER A 243 8.23 -10.20 2.63
C SER A 243 7.72 -8.80 2.96
N GLY A 244 7.41 -8.60 4.22
CA GLY A 244 7.05 -7.35 4.85
C GLY A 244 7.25 -7.44 6.35
N PHE A 245 6.92 -6.40 7.06
CA PHE A 245 6.91 -6.39 8.52
C PHE A 245 5.74 -5.57 9.07
N ILE A 246 5.37 -5.88 10.31
CA ILE A 246 4.62 -5.01 11.20
C ILE A 246 5.53 -4.61 12.35
N ALA A 247 5.54 -3.31 12.71
CA ALA A 247 6.36 -2.79 13.80
C ALA A 247 5.61 -1.76 14.63
N GLY A 248 6.01 -1.59 15.91
CA GLY A 248 5.44 -0.61 16.84
C GLY A 248 5.20 -1.18 18.23
N ASP A 249 3.99 -1.04 18.78
CA ASP A 249 3.64 -1.41 20.14
C ASP A 249 3.94 -2.89 20.46
N LYS A 250 5.03 -3.15 21.18
CA LYS A 250 5.47 -4.49 21.54
C LYS A 250 4.45 -5.29 22.39
N ARG A 251 3.55 -4.61 23.10
CA ARG A 251 2.52 -5.30 23.90
C ARG A 251 1.49 -5.93 22.96
N ILE A 252 1.06 -5.18 21.96
CA ILE A 252 0.15 -5.68 20.92
C ILE A 252 0.86 -6.77 20.11
N LEU A 253 2.09 -6.53 19.66
CA LEU A 253 2.84 -7.47 18.83
C LEU A 253 3.11 -8.79 19.54
N LYS A 254 3.36 -8.78 20.85
CA LYS A 254 3.55 -9.99 21.67
C LYS A 254 2.32 -10.90 21.66
N GLU A 255 1.13 -10.33 21.88
CA GLU A 255 -0.10 -11.10 21.89
C GLU A 255 -0.54 -11.51 20.48
N TYR A 256 -0.38 -10.61 19.51
CA TYR A 256 -0.62 -10.91 18.10
C TYR A 256 0.29 -12.04 17.59
N MET A 257 1.55 -12.12 18.05
CA MET A 257 2.44 -13.21 17.67
C MET A 257 1.94 -14.58 18.15
N LYS A 258 1.30 -14.66 19.33
CA LYS A 258 0.66 -15.89 19.77
C LYS A 258 -0.46 -16.31 18.82
N TYR A 259 -1.33 -15.37 18.44
CA TYR A 259 -2.40 -15.61 17.48
C TYR A 259 -1.82 -16.08 16.12
N ARG A 260 -0.78 -15.42 15.60
CA ARG A 260 -0.13 -15.79 14.33
C ARG A 260 0.46 -17.19 14.32
N THR A 261 0.88 -17.71 15.47
CA THR A 261 1.39 -19.09 15.58
C THR A 261 0.33 -20.10 15.16
N TYR A 262 -0.95 -19.83 15.46
CA TYR A 262 -2.07 -20.69 15.04
C TYR A 262 -2.52 -20.40 13.59
N VAL A 263 -2.39 -19.17 13.11
CA VAL A 263 -2.71 -18.81 11.72
C VAL A 263 -1.76 -19.50 10.73
N GLY A 264 -0.50 -19.75 11.12
CA GLY A 264 0.48 -20.47 10.32
C GLY A 264 1.16 -19.61 9.22
N CYS A 265 1.20 -18.32 9.37
CA CYS A 265 1.79 -17.38 8.39
C CYS A 265 3.31 -17.24 8.56
N ALA A 266 4.05 -18.33 8.44
CA ALA A 266 5.51 -18.32 8.52
C ALA A 266 6.16 -18.22 7.14
N LEU A 267 7.09 -17.28 6.97
CA LEU A 267 7.86 -17.13 5.73
C LEU A 267 8.86 -18.29 5.61
N PRO A 268 8.91 -19.06 4.50
CA PRO A 268 9.90 -20.12 4.30
C PRO A 268 11.33 -19.61 4.45
N LEU A 269 12.24 -20.42 5.01
CA LEU A 269 13.62 -20.00 5.31
C LEU A 269 14.40 -19.48 4.11
N PRO A 270 14.30 -20.08 2.89
CA PRO A 270 14.95 -19.49 1.71
C PRO A 270 14.48 -18.07 1.42
N LEU A 271 13.17 -17.83 1.55
CA LEU A 271 12.60 -16.50 1.34
C LEU A 271 13.01 -15.52 2.45
N GLN A 272 13.18 -15.99 3.70
CA GLN A 272 13.68 -15.15 4.79
C GLN A 272 15.12 -14.69 4.55
N LYS A 273 16.01 -15.59 4.08
CA LYS A 273 17.39 -15.24 3.73
C LYS A 273 17.45 -14.22 2.60
N THR A 274 16.76 -14.52 1.52
CA THR A 274 16.65 -13.64 0.36
C THR A 274 16.07 -12.27 0.74
N ALA A 275 15.03 -12.26 1.57
CA ALA A 275 14.42 -11.02 2.04
C ALA A 275 15.39 -10.21 2.93
N ALA A 276 16.15 -10.84 3.81
CA ALA A 276 17.13 -10.14 4.65
C ALA A 276 18.16 -9.41 3.80
N LEU A 277 18.67 -10.04 2.73
CA LEU A 277 19.55 -9.39 1.77
C LEU A 277 18.87 -8.21 1.08
N ALA A 278 17.64 -8.40 0.59
CA ALA A 278 16.90 -7.35 -0.09
C ALA A 278 16.56 -6.16 0.82
N TRP A 279 16.27 -6.37 2.11
CA TRP A 279 16.06 -5.30 3.09
C TRP A 279 17.34 -4.52 3.42
N SER A 280 18.51 -5.15 3.32
CA SER A 280 19.83 -4.56 3.66
C SER A 280 20.43 -3.77 2.50
N GLU A 281 20.01 -4.01 1.25
CA GLU A 281 20.56 -3.41 0.04
C GLU A 281 19.67 -2.27 -0.45
N GLU A 282 20.25 -1.12 -0.84
CA GLU A 282 19.52 0.11 -1.19
C GLU A 282 19.74 0.59 -2.62
N SER A 283 20.80 0.12 -3.31
CA SER A 283 21.11 0.65 -4.65
C SER A 283 20.02 0.33 -5.67
N HIS A 284 19.47 -0.89 -5.64
CA HIS A 284 18.36 -1.28 -6.50
C HIS A 284 17.07 -0.46 -6.25
N VAL A 285 16.87 0.00 -5.01
CA VAL A 285 15.71 0.85 -4.67
C VAL A 285 15.82 2.21 -5.35
N GLN A 286 17.04 2.78 -5.39
CA GLN A 286 17.30 4.02 -6.10
C GLN A 286 17.08 3.85 -7.61
N GLU A 287 17.54 2.75 -8.19
CA GLU A 287 17.32 2.45 -9.61
C GLU A 287 15.82 2.42 -9.96
N PHE A 288 14.99 1.77 -9.14
CA PHE A 288 13.54 1.77 -9.35
C PHE A 288 12.91 3.14 -9.15
N ARG A 289 13.35 3.92 -8.15
CA ARG A 289 12.89 5.31 -8.00
C ARG A 289 13.19 6.15 -9.25
N ASP A 290 14.36 5.99 -9.83
CA ASP A 290 14.75 6.73 -11.03
C ASP A 290 13.88 6.36 -12.24
N ILE A 291 13.52 5.08 -12.39
CA ILE A 291 12.58 4.64 -13.44
C ILE A 291 11.20 5.26 -13.23
N TYR A 292 10.64 5.22 -12.01
CA TYR A 292 9.33 5.83 -11.74
C TYR A 292 9.37 7.35 -11.90
N LYS A 293 10.45 8.00 -11.49
CA LYS A 293 10.65 9.45 -11.70
C LYS A 293 10.63 9.81 -13.19
N GLU A 294 11.27 9.01 -14.03
CA GLU A 294 11.25 9.19 -15.48
C GLU A 294 9.83 8.96 -16.05
N ASN A 295 9.14 7.93 -15.60
CA ASN A 295 7.76 7.69 -16.02
C ASN A 295 6.84 8.87 -15.68
N PHE A 296 7.01 9.52 -14.52
CA PHE A 296 6.23 10.70 -14.16
C PHE A 296 6.62 11.95 -14.96
N LYS A 297 7.88 12.11 -15.36
CA LYS A 297 8.27 13.18 -16.29
C LYS A 297 7.57 13.01 -17.65
N ILE A 298 7.58 11.79 -18.18
CA ILE A 298 6.85 11.43 -19.41
C ILE A 298 5.36 11.73 -19.26
N ALA A 299 4.77 11.33 -18.14
CA ALA A 299 3.35 11.57 -17.87
C ALA A 299 3.03 13.06 -17.77
N LYS A 300 3.88 13.86 -17.11
CA LYS A 300 3.74 15.32 -17.07
C LYS A 300 3.80 15.96 -18.45
N GLU A 301 4.77 15.56 -19.29
CA GLU A 301 4.93 16.09 -20.65
C GLU A 301 3.72 15.76 -21.56
N ILE A 302 3.19 14.53 -21.43
CA ILE A 302 2.10 14.06 -22.30
C ILE A 302 0.73 14.50 -21.79
N LEU A 303 0.44 14.32 -20.49
CA LEU A 303 -0.89 14.49 -19.92
C LEU A 303 -1.06 15.82 -19.17
N ASP A 304 0.01 16.61 -18.99
CA ASP A 304 0.03 17.86 -18.23
C ASP A 304 -0.46 17.70 -16.77
N ILE A 305 -0.02 16.63 -16.13
CA ILE A 305 -0.36 16.33 -14.73
C ILE A 305 0.66 16.93 -13.76
N LYS A 306 0.24 17.15 -12.52
CA LYS A 306 1.16 17.37 -11.41
C LYS A 306 1.82 16.05 -11.02
N ILE A 307 3.15 16.04 -10.91
CA ILE A 307 3.89 14.88 -10.39
C ILE A 307 3.59 14.75 -8.90
N PRO A 308 3.12 13.59 -8.41
CA PRO A 308 2.92 13.38 -6.98
C PRO A 308 4.27 13.27 -6.26
N ASP A 309 4.27 13.46 -4.94
CA ASP A 309 5.50 13.34 -4.14
C ASP A 309 5.93 11.86 -3.96
N ALA A 310 5.00 10.93 -4.05
CA ALA A 310 5.27 9.49 -3.86
C ALA A 310 4.31 8.59 -4.66
N THR A 311 4.54 7.27 -4.62
CA THR A 311 3.85 6.17 -5.29
C THR A 311 4.20 6.05 -6.78
N PHE A 312 3.45 5.24 -7.52
CA PHE A 312 3.50 5.13 -8.98
C PHE A 312 2.11 5.30 -9.61
N TYR A 313 1.17 5.91 -8.89
CA TYR A 313 -0.19 6.11 -9.39
C TYR A 313 -0.44 7.54 -9.85
N ILE A 314 -1.27 7.66 -10.87
CA ILE A 314 -1.98 8.88 -11.22
C ILE A 314 -3.45 8.67 -10.82
N TRP A 315 -3.98 9.58 -10.03
CA TRP A 315 -5.40 9.70 -9.71
C TRP A 315 -5.98 10.78 -10.58
N MET A 316 -6.51 10.36 -11.76
CA MET A 316 -6.90 11.28 -12.82
C MET A 316 -8.40 11.52 -12.81
N LYS A 317 -8.81 12.79 -12.77
CA LYS A 317 -10.20 13.22 -12.89
C LYS A 317 -10.70 13.06 -14.32
N VAL A 318 -11.90 12.56 -14.48
CA VAL A 318 -12.64 12.38 -15.74
C VAL A 318 -14.11 12.68 -15.51
N ASP A 319 -14.93 12.85 -16.57
CA ASP A 319 -16.35 13.21 -16.38
C ASP A 319 -17.23 12.01 -15.94
N ASP A 320 -16.93 10.80 -16.41
CA ASP A 320 -17.61 9.52 -16.09
C ASP A 320 -16.58 8.41 -16.18
N GLU A 321 -16.11 7.95 -15.06
CA GLU A 321 -15.03 6.96 -14.98
C GLU A 321 -15.39 5.60 -15.59
N LEU A 322 -16.67 5.21 -15.55
CA LEU A 322 -17.11 3.94 -16.11
C LEU A 322 -17.24 4.01 -17.64
N LYS A 323 -17.82 5.10 -18.16
CA LYS A 323 -17.88 5.37 -19.60
C LYS A 323 -16.48 5.52 -20.18
N PHE A 324 -15.64 6.37 -19.54
CA PHE A 324 -14.25 6.58 -19.92
C PHE A 324 -13.48 5.27 -20.01
N THR A 325 -13.57 4.41 -19.00
CA THR A 325 -12.88 3.10 -18.97
C THR A 325 -13.33 2.18 -20.09
N LYS A 326 -14.64 2.11 -20.38
CA LYS A 326 -15.18 1.28 -21.47
C LYS A 326 -14.74 1.77 -22.85
N GLU A 327 -14.85 3.07 -23.10
CA GLU A 327 -14.51 3.65 -24.40
C GLU A 327 -13.00 3.62 -24.64
N LEU A 328 -12.18 3.93 -23.64
CA LEU A 328 -10.72 3.81 -23.72
C LEU A 328 -10.28 2.38 -24.04
N PHE A 329 -10.88 1.38 -23.39
CA PHE A 329 -10.61 -0.02 -23.69
C PHE A 329 -11.04 -0.38 -25.12
N LYS A 330 -12.24 0.00 -25.52
CA LYS A 330 -12.80 -0.26 -26.85
C LYS A 330 -11.93 0.36 -27.96
N GLU A 331 -11.57 1.62 -27.83
CA GLU A 331 -10.94 2.38 -28.93
C GLU A 331 -9.41 2.24 -28.97
N LYS A 332 -8.76 2.22 -27.82
CA LYS A 332 -7.29 2.25 -27.70
C LYS A 332 -6.70 0.99 -27.04
N ASN A 333 -7.51 0.00 -26.67
CA ASN A 333 -7.10 -1.23 -26.00
C ASN A 333 -6.25 -0.98 -24.74
N ILE A 334 -6.66 0.02 -23.95
CA ILE A 334 -6.03 0.40 -22.67
C ILE A 334 -7.03 0.17 -21.54
N LYS A 335 -6.60 -0.53 -20.47
CA LYS A 335 -7.38 -0.72 -19.26
C LYS A 335 -6.88 0.22 -18.16
N VAL A 336 -7.79 0.96 -17.55
CA VAL A 336 -7.57 1.75 -16.33
C VAL A 336 -8.54 1.25 -15.25
N LEU A 337 -8.36 1.66 -14.00
CA LEU A 337 -9.22 1.22 -12.91
C LEU A 337 -10.16 2.35 -12.48
N PRO A 338 -11.50 2.18 -12.62
CA PRO A 338 -12.47 3.16 -12.16
C PRO A 338 -12.31 3.46 -10.67
N GLY A 339 -12.35 4.73 -10.33
CA GLY A 339 -12.13 5.17 -8.96
C GLY A 339 -13.27 4.80 -8.02
N SER A 340 -14.52 4.79 -8.51
CA SER A 340 -15.68 4.33 -7.74
C SER A 340 -15.58 2.87 -7.26
N TYR A 341 -14.71 2.05 -7.89
CA TYR A 341 -14.44 0.69 -7.42
C TYR A 341 -13.49 0.65 -6.21
N LEU A 342 -12.79 1.76 -5.96
CA LEU A 342 -11.81 1.90 -4.88
C LEU A 342 -12.36 2.69 -3.69
N GLY A 343 -13.51 3.35 -3.84
CA GLY A 343 -14.15 4.16 -2.81
C GLY A 343 -15.56 3.71 -2.46
N ARG A 344 -16.15 4.42 -1.49
CA ARG A 344 -17.55 4.28 -1.06
C ARG A 344 -18.18 5.66 -0.92
N ASN A 345 -19.52 5.71 -0.84
CA ASN A 345 -20.29 6.94 -0.61
C ASN A 345 -20.00 8.03 -1.66
N GLY A 346 -19.79 7.65 -2.92
CA GLY A 346 -19.47 8.59 -4.01
C GLY A 346 -18.02 9.00 -4.13
N ILE A 347 -17.15 8.65 -3.16
CA ILE A 347 -15.70 8.92 -3.27
C ILE A 347 -15.11 8.06 -4.38
N GLY A 348 -14.33 8.70 -5.25
CA GLY A 348 -13.69 8.06 -6.42
C GLY A 348 -14.55 8.07 -7.68
N VAL A 349 -15.81 8.50 -7.61
CA VAL A 349 -16.60 8.83 -8.80
C VAL A 349 -15.90 9.97 -9.55
N ASP A 350 -15.94 9.92 -10.88
CA ASP A 350 -15.23 10.86 -11.77
C ASP A 350 -13.69 10.78 -11.67
N TYR A 351 -13.15 9.67 -11.21
CA TYR A 351 -11.70 9.42 -11.22
C TYR A 351 -11.36 8.06 -11.82
N VAL A 352 -10.20 7.97 -12.42
CA VAL A 352 -9.56 6.70 -12.78
C VAL A 352 -8.16 6.63 -12.18
N ARG A 353 -7.77 5.43 -11.70
CA ARG A 353 -6.41 5.16 -11.27
C ARG A 353 -5.60 4.59 -12.42
N ILE A 354 -4.44 5.17 -12.67
CA ILE A 354 -3.45 4.75 -13.66
C ILE A 354 -2.17 4.36 -12.92
N ALA A 355 -1.65 3.17 -13.17
CA ALA A 355 -0.39 2.67 -12.58
C ALA A 355 0.74 2.79 -13.60
N LEU A 356 1.79 3.55 -13.30
CA LEU A 356 2.97 3.77 -14.14
C LEU A 356 4.07 2.74 -13.79
N VAL A 357 3.79 1.47 -14.02
CA VAL A 357 4.65 0.34 -13.60
C VAL A 357 5.49 -0.28 -14.71
N GLU A 358 5.38 0.24 -15.92
CA GLU A 358 6.11 -0.22 -17.11
C GLU A 358 7.40 0.58 -17.31
N ASN A 359 8.27 0.12 -18.22
CA ASN A 359 9.45 0.90 -18.63
C ASN A 359 9.07 2.20 -19.36
N ALA A 360 10.01 3.14 -19.45
CA ALA A 360 9.79 4.47 -20.01
C ALA A 360 9.26 4.43 -21.46
N THR A 361 9.77 3.53 -22.30
CA THR A 361 9.36 3.40 -23.72
C THR A 361 7.89 3.02 -23.83
N LYS A 362 7.47 2.00 -23.07
CA LYS A 362 6.08 1.54 -23.09
C LYS A 362 5.16 2.52 -22.39
N THR A 363 5.61 3.15 -21.31
CA THR A 363 4.88 4.25 -20.64
C THR A 363 4.60 5.37 -21.61
N LYS A 364 5.60 5.85 -22.37
CA LYS A 364 5.42 6.89 -23.39
C LYS A 364 4.42 6.49 -24.48
N GLU A 365 4.56 5.28 -25.01
CA GLU A 365 3.63 4.73 -26.02
C GLU A 365 2.19 4.74 -25.53
N VAL A 366 1.94 4.16 -24.35
CA VAL A 366 0.59 4.00 -23.82
C VAL A 366 -0.02 5.35 -23.43
N LEU A 367 0.74 6.25 -22.80
CA LEU A 367 0.26 7.57 -22.42
C LEU A 367 0.00 8.47 -23.66
N THR A 368 0.74 8.30 -24.74
CA THR A 368 0.45 8.99 -26.00
C THR A 368 -0.91 8.55 -26.56
N ARG A 369 -1.17 7.24 -26.61
CA ARG A 369 -2.47 6.70 -27.02
C ARG A 369 -3.64 7.18 -26.11
N LEU A 370 -3.39 7.26 -24.80
CA LEU A 370 -4.35 7.80 -23.85
C LEU A 370 -4.63 9.29 -24.15
N LYS A 371 -3.59 10.09 -24.38
CA LYS A 371 -3.74 11.52 -24.73
C LYS A 371 -4.54 11.72 -26.02
N ASP A 372 -4.29 10.90 -27.03
CA ASP A 372 -5.03 10.99 -28.30
C ASP A 372 -6.50 10.60 -28.10
N PHE A 373 -6.78 9.57 -27.28
CA PHE A 373 -8.15 9.27 -26.88
C PHE A 373 -8.83 10.46 -26.18
N MET A 374 -8.16 11.07 -25.20
CA MET A 374 -8.73 12.20 -24.43
C MET A 374 -9.05 13.43 -25.29
N LYS A 375 -8.34 13.65 -26.41
CA LYS A 375 -8.65 14.74 -27.36
C LYS A 375 -9.94 14.48 -28.12
N GLU A 376 -10.25 13.21 -28.39
CA GLU A 376 -11.40 12.75 -29.18
C GLU A 376 -12.63 12.47 -28.28
N TYR A 377 -12.38 12.19 -26.99
CA TYR A 377 -13.39 11.89 -25.99
C TYR A 377 -14.16 13.16 -25.60
N LYS A 378 -15.49 13.13 -25.80
CA LYS A 378 -16.39 14.24 -25.47
C LYS A 378 -17.55 13.76 -24.58
#